data_cd745c72d137ea5533ed6ba755faa00c
#
_entry.id   cd745c72d137ea5533ed6ba755faa00c
#
_cell.length_a   1.000
_cell.length_b   1.000
_cell.length_c   1.000
_cell.angle_alpha   90.00
_cell.angle_beta   90.00
_cell.angle_gamma   90.00
#
_symmetry.space_group_name_H-M   'P 1'
#
loop_
_entity.id
_entity.type
_entity.pdbx_description
1 polymer ?
#
loop_
_entity_poly.entity_id
_entity_poly.type
_entity_poly.pdbx_seq_one_letter_code
_entity_poly.pdbx_strand_id
1 'polypeptide(L)'
;MRFCFIPTLFFISFLSLFHAQKISGNWIGILTNPSIDSNQAIPVLLSHQVVMNFSNGTFRIEDAGAIQQFEVSGAIKNKKNFKLSSGKNPTIKNKQSVAYPFDFQFMLNDSSGYVESKFNAPGSPYNGYLLFLERDLKTYELNNLPILEPSVAKSMLNNIQNGIPAKEKRYKELQQFEFNPVYFGYNEFTVDSSYTDYLKRVCRILKSHSDLRIKIIGNTDGDGSEAFNLELSKKRSNEIKLILIKNGIRTDRMIEEYNGELHPIDSNDTDEGKRKNRRVDFQFI
;
A
#
# COMPACT_ATOMS: atom_id res chain seq x y z
N MET A 1 -42.55 -35.76 24.68
CA MET A 1 -42.24 -34.51 24.02
C MET A 1 -41.07 -33.85 24.76
N ARG A 2 -39.87 -33.95 24.24
CA ARG A 2 -38.68 -33.25 24.77
C ARG A 2 -38.29 -32.20 23.75
N PHE A 3 -38.47 -30.91 24.12
CA PHE A 3 -38.03 -29.80 23.32
C PHE A 3 -36.52 -29.64 23.46
N CYS A 4 -35.83 -29.74 22.34
CA CYS A 4 -34.39 -29.47 22.24
C CYS A 4 -34.24 -27.97 21.99
N PHE A 5 -33.78 -27.22 22.99
CA PHE A 5 -33.36 -25.83 22.83
C PHE A 5 -31.95 -25.82 22.24
N ILE A 6 -31.79 -25.36 21.02
CA ILE A 6 -30.49 -25.08 20.42
C ILE A 6 -30.17 -23.60 20.72
N PRO A 7 -29.05 -23.30 21.36
CA PRO A 7 -28.71 -21.90 21.63
C PRO A 7 -28.11 -21.25 20.38
N THR A 8 -28.91 -20.43 19.72
CA THR A 8 -28.53 -19.58 18.58
C THR A 8 -27.66 -18.37 18.97
N LEU A 9 -27.18 -18.29 20.21
CA LEU A 9 -26.48 -17.09 20.71
C LEU A 9 -24.94 -17.12 20.56
N PHE A 10 -24.33 -18.22 20.11
CA PHE A 10 -22.86 -18.33 20.07
C PHE A 10 -22.20 -17.93 18.74
N PHE A 11 -22.98 -17.74 17.67
CA PHE A 11 -22.42 -17.45 16.34
C PHE A 11 -22.16 -15.96 16.09
N ILE A 12 -22.83 -15.05 16.78
CA ILE A 12 -22.70 -13.61 16.58
C ILE A 12 -21.42 -13.07 17.26
N SER A 13 -20.97 -13.67 18.34
CA SER A 13 -19.77 -13.23 19.07
C SER A 13 -18.45 -13.57 18.36
N PHE A 14 -18.40 -14.67 17.60
CA PHE A 14 -17.19 -15.07 16.87
C PHE A 14 -16.90 -14.20 15.64
N LEU A 15 -17.94 -13.80 14.91
CA LEU A 15 -17.78 -12.87 13.78
C LEU A 15 -17.34 -11.46 14.22
N SER A 16 -17.79 -10.98 15.38
CA SER A 16 -17.40 -9.66 15.90
C SER A 16 -15.94 -9.64 16.39
N LEU A 17 -15.42 -10.73 16.96
CA LEU A 17 -14.03 -10.87 17.38
C LEU A 17 -13.04 -10.83 16.18
N PHE A 18 -13.36 -11.50 15.08
CA PHE A 18 -12.54 -11.42 13.86
C PHE A 18 -12.52 -10.03 13.22
N HIS A 19 -13.54 -9.21 13.46
CA HIS A 19 -13.63 -7.86 12.89
C HIS A 19 -12.89 -6.81 13.74
N ALA A 20 -12.93 -6.97 15.05
CA ALA A 20 -12.23 -6.10 15.99
C ALA A 20 -10.70 -6.16 15.83
N GLN A 21 -10.14 -7.33 15.54
CA GLN A 21 -8.71 -7.52 15.28
C GLN A 21 -8.18 -6.76 14.05
N LYS A 22 -9.02 -6.46 13.06
CA LYS A 22 -8.59 -5.82 11.82
C LYS A 22 -8.35 -4.30 11.94
N ILE A 23 -8.94 -3.66 12.96
CA ILE A 23 -8.82 -2.22 13.21
C ILE A 23 -7.88 -1.95 14.40
N SER A 24 -7.79 -2.87 15.37
CA SER A 24 -6.87 -2.76 16.50
C SER A 24 -5.41 -2.71 16.05
N GLY A 25 -4.60 -1.96 16.77
CA GLY A 25 -3.15 -1.93 16.57
C GLY A 25 -2.58 -0.52 16.53
N ASN A 26 -1.37 -0.43 16.01
CA ASN A 26 -0.64 0.80 15.88
C ASN A 26 -0.83 1.37 14.47
N TRP A 27 -1.07 2.66 14.40
CA TRP A 27 -1.25 3.42 13.19
C TRP A 27 -0.35 4.64 13.24
N ILE A 28 0.43 4.83 12.20
CA ILE A 28 1.22 6.04 11.97
C ILE A 28 0.49 6.92 10.97
N GLY A 29 0.68 8.21 11.08
CA GLY A 29 -0.01 9.10 10.17
C GLY A 29 0.48 10.51 10.19
N ILE A 30 -0.28 11.36 9.50
CA ILE A 30 -0.02 12.78 9.38
C ILE A 30 -1.30 13.60 9.51
N LEU A 31 -1.17 14.77 10.13
CA LEU A 31 -2.11 15.88 9.96
C LEU A 31 -1.56 16.79 8.87
N THR A 32 -2.39 17.14 7.89
CA THR A 32 -2.02 18.05 6.81
C THR A 32 -3.15 19.05 6.57
N ASN A 33 -2.78 20.30 6.23
CA ASN A 33 -3.73 21.31 5.83
C ASN A 33 -3.58 21.57 4.33
N PRO A 34 -4.57 21.21 3.50
CA PRO A 34 -4.52 21.42 2.06
C PRO A 34 -4.47 22.91 1.65
N SER A 35 -4.81 23.82 2.57
CA SER A 35 -4.83 25.28 2.32
C SER A 35 -3.52 25.98 2.72
N ILE A 36 -2.65 25.33 3.47
CA ILE A 36 -1.36 25.82 3.93
C ILE A 36 -0.31 24.90 3.33
N ASP A 37 0.78 25.43 2.87
CA ASP A 37 1.91 24.79 2.20
C ASP A 37 1.84 23.25 2.12
N SER A 38 1.79 22.72 0.88
CA SER A 38 1.70 21.30 0.56
C SER A 38 2.85 20.45 1.12
N ASN A 39 3.84 21.06 1.79
CA ASN A 39 5.01 20.40 2.36
C ASN A 39 4.96 20.22 3.88
N GLN A 40 3.96 20.74 4.57
CA GLN A 40 3.82 20.57 6.02
C GLN A 40 2.94 19.37 6.35
N ALA A 41 3.55 18.34 6.92
CA ALA A 41 2.88 17.20 7.50
C ALA A 41 3.33 17.04 8.95
N ILE A 42 2.37 17.02 9.85
CA ILE A 42 2.63 16.85 11.29
C ILE A 42 2.47 15.38 11.62
N PRO A 43 3.52 14.70 12.11
CA PRO A 43 3.46 13.30 12.47
C PRO A 43 2.45 13.04 13.58
N VAL A 44 1.69 11.96 13.42
CA VAL A 44 0.76 11.48 14.45
C VAL A 44 0.87 9.98 14.61
N LEU A 45 0.51 9.50 15.80
CA LEU A 45 0.47 8.09 16.11
C LEU A 45 -0.83 7.79 16.84
N LEU A 46 -1.53 6.74 16.39
CA LEU A 46 -2.70 6.18 17.07
C LEU A 46 -2.39 4.73 17.45
N SER A 47 -2.41 4.44 18.74
CA SER A 47 -2.36 3.06 19.23
C SER A 47 -3.66 2.76 19.95
N HIS A 48 -4.41 1.77 19.47
CA HIS A 48 -5.68 1.44 20.09
C HIS A 48 -6.02 -0.04 20.04
N GLN A 49 -6.81 -0.45 21.00
CA GLN A 49 -7.37 -1.79 21.11
C GLN A 49 -8.88 -1.73 20.98
N VAL A 50 -9.43 -2.70 20.29
CA VAL A 50 -10.85 -2.85 20.09
C VAL A 50 -11.34 -4.09 20.80
N VAL A 51 -12.30 -3.89 21.71
CA VAL A 51 -12.99 -4.98 22.42
C VAL A 51 -14.48 -4.87 22.08
N MET A 52 -15.03 -5.91 21.45
CA MET A 52 -16.39 -5.88 20.90
C MET A 52 -16.58 -4.73 19.90
N ASN A 53 -17.38 -3.72 20.24
CA ASN A 53 -17.65 -2.54 19.40
C ASN A 53 -17.10 -1.25 20.04
N PHE A 54 -16.19 -1.36 20.99
CA PHE A 54 -15.61 -0.24 21.68
C PHE A 54 -14.10 -0.20 21.53
N SER A 55 -13.54 0.97 21.31
CA SER A 55 -12.11 1.20 21.15
C SER A 55 -11.59 2.09 22.27
N ASN A 56 -10.46 1.72 22.86
CA ASN A 56 -9.67 2.53 23.77
C ASN A 56 -8.23 2.59 23.27
N GLY A 57 -7.58 3.73 23.45
CA GLY A 57 -6.20 3.87 23.03
C GLY A 57 -5.60 5.22 23.34
N THR A 58 -4.49 5.49 22.65
CA THR A 58 -3.71 6.72 22.78
C THR A 58 -3.53 7.32 21.40
N PHE A 59 -3.79 8.62 21.27
CA PHE A 59 -3.46 9.43 20.10
C PHE A 59 -2.37 10.43 20.46
N ARG A 60 -1.34 10.55 19.62
CA ARG A 60 -0.21 11.42 19.84
C ARG A 60 0.05 12.30 18.63
N ILE A 61 0.26 13.59 18.87
CA ILE A 61 0.68 14.59 17.87
C ILE A 61 2.11 14.98 18.20
N GLU A 62 2.99 15.00 17.19
CA GLU A 62 4.39 15.38 17.30
C GLU A 62 4.67 16.58 16.41
N ASP A 63 4.63 17.80 16.97
CA ASP A 63 4.82 19.03 16.22
C ASP A 63 6.02 19.80 16.74
N ALA A 64 6.98 20.08 15.85
CA ALA A 64 8.18 20.88 16.11
C ALA A 64 8.90 20.54 17.44
N GLY A 65 8.96 19.24 17.78
CA GLY A 65 9.56 18.75 19.03
C GLY A 65 8.64 18.78 20.25
N ALA A 66 7.43 19.29 20.13
CA ALA A 66 6.38 19.19 21.13
C ALA A 66 5.59 17.88 20.94
N ILE A 67 5.39 17.15 22.04
CA ILE A 67 4.59 15.93 22.03
C ILE A 67 3.33 16.17 22.85
N GLN A 68 2.17 16.00 22.18
CA GLN A 68 0.87 16.02 22.82
C GLN A 68 0.27 14.61 22.74
N GLN A 69 -0.07 14.04 23.88
CA GLN A 69 -0.62 12.70 23.97
C GLN A 69 -2.00 12.74 24.64
N PHE A 70 -2.96 12.06 24.04
CA PHE A 70 -4.35 12.04 24.45
C PHE A 70 -4.82 10.61 24.63
N GLU A 71 -5.56 10.33 25.68
CA GLU A 71 -6.36 9.12 25.73
C GLU A 71 -7.58 9.28 24.83
N VAL A 72 -7.86 8.29 24.01
CA VAL A 72 -8.98 8.27 23.09
C VAL A 72 -9.86 7.06 23.32
N SER A 73 -11.16 7.28 23.19
CA SER A 73 -12.13 6.19 23.29
C SER A 73 -13.30 6.43 22.33
N GLY A 74 -13.98 5.35 21.95
CA GLY A 74 -15.14 5.49 21.08
C GLY A 74 -15.73 4.20 20.59
N ALA A 75 -16.78 4.34 19.78
CA ALA A 75 -17.55 3.23 19.26
C ALA A 75 -17.17 2.91 17.80
N ILE A 76 -17.15 1.62 17.48
CA ILE A 76 -16.96 1.12 16.11
C ILE A 76 -18.33 0.85 15.51
N LYS A 77 -18.68 1.59 14.46
CA LYS A 77 -19.95 1.41 13.76
C LYS A 77 -19.93 0.22 12.79
N ASN A 78 -18.81 0.06 12.08
CA ASN A 78 -18.59 -1.06 11.14
C ASN A 78 -17.10 -1.17 10.79
N LYS A 79 -16.75 -2.10 9.88
CA LYS A 79 -15.36 -2.37 9.46
C LYS A 79 -14.59 -1.16 8.89
N LYS A 80 -15.31 -0.15 8.41
CA LYS A 80 -14.74 0.98 7.68
C LYS A 80 -14.88 2.31 8.41
N ASN A 81 -15.86 2.41 9.34
CA ASN A 81 -16.19 3.65 10.01
C ASN A 81 -16.16 3.48 11.52
N PHE A 82 -15.34 4.26 12.18
CA PHE A 82 -15.28 4.31 13.63
C PHE A 82 -15.10 5.75 14.13
N LYS A 83 -15.59 6.04 15.32
CA LYS A 83 -15.46 7.35 15.95
C LYS A 83 -14.62 7.22 17.20
N LEU A 84 -13.61 8.10 17.33
CA LEU A 84 -12.86 8.27 18.57
C LEU A 84 -12.95 9.72 19.04
N SER A 85 -13.07 9.89 20.34
CA SER A 85 -13.07 11.19 21.01
C SER A 85 -11.94 11.22 22.04
N SER A 86 -11.30 12.36 22.21
CA SER A 86 -10.31 12.54 23.29
C SER A 86 -11.00 12.77 24.63
N GLY A 87 -10.36 12.30 25.71
CA GLY A 87 -10.68 12.72 27.06
C GLY A 87 -10.43 14.22 27.29
N LYS A 88 -10.94 14.76 28.39
CA LYS A 88 -10.84 16.19 28.70
C LYS A 88 -9.43 16.67 29.11
N ASN A 89 -8.53 15.77 29.52
CA ASN A 89 -7.22 16.10 30.03
C ASN A 89 -6.13 15.31 29.30
N PRO A 90 -5.38 15.92 28.38
CA PRO A 90 -4.23 15.25 27.78
C PRO A 90 -3.03 15.26 28.71
N THR A 91 -2.18 14.26 28.56
CA THR A 91 -0.83 14.27 29.12
C THR A 91 0.07 15.06 28.18
N ILE A 92 0.58 16.20 28.64
CA ILE A 92 1.48 17.06 27.85
C ILE A 92 2.91 16.80 28.31
N LYS A 93 3.78 16.38 27.40
CA LYS A 93 5.23 16.32 27.62
C LYS A 93 5.85 17.54 26.93
N ASN A 94 5.91 18.66 27.56
CA ASN A 94 6.56 19.95 27.28
C ASN A 94 5.57 21.12 27.37
N LYS A 95 5.95 22.11 28.14
CA LYS A 95 5.09 23.11 28.79
C LYS A 95 4.36 24.17 27.96
N GLN A 96 4.20 24.02 26.63
CA GLN A 96 3.66 25.12 25.80
C GLN A 96 2.38 24.84 25.02
N SER A 97 1.73 23.70 25.20
CA SER A 97 0.53 23.42 24.42
C SER A 97 -0.73 23.36 25.26
N VAL A 98 -1.74 24.12 24.85
CA VAL A 98 -3.10 24.02 25.37
C VAL A 98 -3.75 22.80 24.71
N ALA A 99 -4.34 21.96 25.54
CA ALA A 99 -5.04 20.80 25.04
C ALA A 99 -6.48 21.14 24.67
N TYR A 100 -6.85 20.75 23.48
CA TYR A 100 -8.20 20.88 22.97
C TYR A 100 -8.85 19.50 22.85
N PRO A 101 -10.07 19.32 23.37
CA PRO A 101 -10.82 18.09 23.11
C PRO A 101 -11.12 17.98 21.63
N PHE A 102 -11.01 16.76 21.08
CA PHE A 102 -11.26 16.52 19.67
C PHE A 102 -12.07 15.26 19.42
N ASP A 103 -12.69 15.25 18.27
CA ASP A 103 -13.43 14.12 17.72
C ASP A 103 -12.90 13.73 16.36
N PHE A 104 -12.71 12.42 16.14
CA PHE A 104 -12.41 11.85 14.83
C PHE A 104 -13.56 10.97 14.38
N GLN A 105 -13.94 11.15 13.13
CA GLN A 105 -14.78 10.19 12.41
C GLN A 105 -13.94 9.57 11.32
N PHE A 106 -13.38 8.42 11.61
CA PHE A 106 -12.51 7.69 10.70
C PHE A 106 -13.28 6.94 9.63
N MET A 107 -12.72 6.94 8.42
CA MET A 107 -13.19 6.17 7.29
C MET A 107 -12.01 5.49 6.59
N LEU A 108 -12.07 4.15 6.47
CA LEU A 108 -11.10 3.41 5.67
C LEU A 108 -11.41 3.60 4.18
N ASN A 109 -10.47 4.15 3.45
CA ASN A 109 -10.51 4.26 2.01
C ASN A 109 -9.95 2.98 1.37
N ASP A 110 -10.82 2.13 0.81
CA ASP A 110 -10.42 0.85 0.22
C ASP A 110 -9.49 0.99 -0.99
N SER A 111 -9.58 2.10 -1.73
CA SER A 111 -8.76 2.31 -2.92
C SER A 111 -7.32 2.68 -2.54
N SER A 112 -7.13 3.50 -1.53
CA SER A 112 -5.81 3.93 -1.05
C SER A 112 -5.27 3.08 0.10
N GLY A 113 -6.17 2.45 0.91
CA GLY A 113 -5.80 1.73 2.13
C GLY A 113 -5.48 2.64 3.31
N TYR A 114 -5.55 3.97 3.16
CA TYR A 114 -5.45 4.92 4.27
C TYR A 114 -6.75 4.97 5.05
N VAL A 115 -6.63 5.20 6.35
CA VAL A 115 -7.75 5.62 7.20
C VAL A 115 -7.75 7.14 7.23
N GLU A 116 -8.85 7.74 6.86
CA GLU A 116 -8.98 9.18 6.66
C GLU A 116 -9.95 9.78 7.67
N SER A 117 -9.67 10.99 8.13
CA SER A 117 -10.55 11.78 8.98
C SER A 117 -10.28 13.26 8.83
N LYS A 118 -11.25 14.09 9.20
CA LYS A 118 -11.05 15.52 9.44
C LYS A 118 -10.81 15.72 10.94
N PHE A 119 -9.79 16.50 11.29
CA PHE A 119 -9.51 16.86 12.67
C PHE A 119 -10.48 17.95 13.12
N ASN A 120 -11.40 17.61 14.04
CA ASN A 120 -12.37 18.52 14.60
C ASN A 120 -12.03 18.81 16.06
N ALA A 121 -11.37 19.93 16.30
CA ALA A 121 -10.95 20.39 17.63
C ALA A 121 -11.08 21.91 17.69
N PRO A 122 -12.27 22.47 17.97
CA PRO A 122 -12.49 23.90 18.03
C PRO A 122 -11.48 24.59 18.97
N GLY A 123 -10.86 25.66 18.49
CA GLY A 123 -9.80 26.39 19.21
C GLY A 123 -8.40 25.82 19.01
N SER A 124 -8.24 24.58 18.52
CA SER A 124 -6.94 24.02 18.20
C SER A 124 -6.35 24.64 16.92
N PRO A 125 -5.03 24.86 16.85
CA PRO A 125 -4.37 25.30 15.61
C PRO A 125 -4.52 24.26 14.47
N TYR A 126 -4.82 23.00 14.79
CA TYR A 126 -5.00 21.94 13.81
C TYR A 126 -6.46 21.71 13.41
N ASN A 127 -7.41 22.51 13.92
CA ASN A 127 -8.82 22.35 13.58
C ASN A 127 -9.04 22.48 12.06
N GLY A 128 -9.73 21.49 11.48
CA GLY A 128 -9.98 21.43 10.04
C GLY A 128 -8.88 20.77 9.21
N TYR A 129 -7.77 20.33 9.82
CA TYR A 129 -6.75 19.55 9.14
C TYR A 129 -7.30 18.17 8.71
N LEU A 130 -6.73 17.64 7.64
CA LEU A 130 -6.97 16.26 7.22
C LEU A 130 -5.98 15.34 7.95
N LEU A 131 -6.52 14.24 8.46
CA LEU A 131 -5.77 13.18 9.10
C LEU A 131 -5.75 11.97 8.17
N PHE A 132 -4.55 11.47 7.91
CA PHE A 132 -4.32 10.22 7.19
C PHE A 132 -3.54 9.27 8.07
N LEU A 133 -4.01 8.03 8.21
CA LEU A 133 -3.33 6.99 8.96
C LEU A 133 -3.11 5.76 8.07
N GLU A 134 -1.94 5.13 8.23
CA GLU A 134 -1.67 3.80 7.72
C GLU A 134 -1.26 2.87 8.87
N ARG A 135 -1.53 1.57 8.72
CA ARG A 135 -1.15 0.59 9.74
C ARG A 135 0.37 0.51 9.84
N ASP A 136 0.88 0.63 11.06
CA ASP A 136 2.27 0.29 11.32
C ASP A 136 2.39 -1.23 11.49
N LEU A 137 3.23 -1.83 10.65
CA LEU A 137 3.49 -3.28 10.67
C LEU A 137 4.46 -3.68 11.79
N LYS A 138 5.08 -2.70 12.46
CA LYS A 138 5.92 -2.95 13.63
C LYS A 138 5.05 -3.09 14.88
N THR A 139 5.40 -4.04 15.73
CA THR A 139 4.81 -4.18 17.06
C THR A 139 5.56 -3.31 18.05
N TYR A 140 4.84 -2.44 18.74
CA TYR A 140 5.37 -1.62 19.81
C TYR A 140 4.62 -1.92 21.12
N GLU A 141 5.32 -1.82 22.24
CA GLU A 141 4.66 -1.80 23.55
C GLU A 141 3.96 -0.46 23.74
N LEU A 142 2.70 -0.47 24.21
CA LEU A 142 1.87 0.73 24.40
C LEU A 142 2.54 1.83 25.23
N ASN A 143 3.42 1.43 26.16
CA ASN A 143 4.13 2.35 27.05
C ASN A 143 5.45 2.88 26.46
N ASN A 144 5.89 2.36 25.33
CA ASN A 144 7.19 2.68 24.73
C ASN A 144 7.07 2.95 23.22
N LEU A 145 6.13 3.83 22.88
CA LEU A 145 5.91 4.20 21.47
C LEU A 145 7.07 5.05 20.96
N PRO A 146 7.65 4.73 19.79
CA PRO A 146 8.78 5.49 19.25
C PRO A 146 8.37 6.93 18.92
N ILE A 147 9.34 7.84 18.95
CA ILE A 147 9.19 9.17 18.35
C ILE A 147 9.25 9.00 16.83
N LEU A 148 8.32 9.61 16.14
CA LEU A 148 8.28 9.54 14.68
C LEU A 148 9.30 10.52 14.09
N GLU A 149 10.18 10.01 13.25
CA GLU A 149 11.10 10.84 12.48
C GLU A 149 10.34 11.75 11.51
N PRO A 150 10.69 13.03 11.39
CA PRO A 150 10.05 13.94 10.43
C PRO A 150 10.10 13.44 8.99
N SER A 151 11.11 12.65 8.65
CA SER A 151 11.26 11.99 7.35
C SER A 151 10.10 11.03 7.02
N VAL A 152 9.53 10.38 8.03
CA VAL A 152 8.37 9.48 7.87
C VAL A 152 7.15 10.27 7.44
N ALA A 153 6.88 11.39 8.10
CA ALA A 153 5.74 12.25 7.74
C ALA A 153 5.87 12.83 6.33
N LYS A 154 7.06 13.30 5.96
CA LYS A 154 7.35 13.81 4.61
C LYS A 154 7.19 12.72 3.55
N SER A 155 7.68 11.53 3.80
CA SER A 155 7.53 10.38 2.90
C SER A 155 6.06 10.00 2.71
N MET A 156 5.28 9.95 3.81
CA MET A 156 3.86 9.63 3.77
C MET A 156 3.06 10.69 2.99
N LEU A 157 3.33 11.98 3.24
CA LEU A 157 2.70 13.07 2.49
C LEU A 157 2.96 12.95 0.98
N ASN A 158 4.21 12.72 0.61
CA ASN A 158 4.60 12.51 -0.79
C ASN A 158 3.89 11.30 -1.41
N ASN A 159 3.74 10.19 -0.68
CA ASN A 159 2.99 9.02 -1.14
C ASN A 159 1.53 9.37 -1.42
N ILE A 160 0.86 10.07 -0.50
CA ILE A 160 -0.54 10.48 -0.63
C ILE A 160 -0.72 11.39 -1.84
N GLN A 161 0.14 12.42 -2.00
CA GLN A 161 0.10 13.36 -3.12
C GLN A 161 0.32 12.69 -4.49
N ASN A 162 1.14 11.63 -4.53
CA ASN A 162 1.38 10.85 -5.74
C ASN A 162 0.41 9.66 -5.94
N GLY A 163 -0.64 9.56 -5.13
CA GLY A 163 -1.63 8.49 -5.22
C GLY A 163 -1.07 7.09 -4.90
N ILE A 164 0.04 7.03 -4.15
CA ILE A 164 0.65 5.77 -3.72
C ILE A 164 -0.14 5.21 -2.54
N PRO A 165 -0.65 3.98 -2.61
CA PRO A 165 -1.46 3.39 -1.54
C PRO A 165 -0.69 3.20 -0.23
N ALA A 166 -1.40 3.07 0.86
CA ALA A 166 -0.87 2.77 2.19
C ALA A 166 -0.03 1.48 2.20
N LYS A 167 0.97 1.42 3.06
CA LYS A 167 2.00 0.37 3.12
C LYS A 167 1.43 -1.06 3.22
N GLU A 168 0.44 -1.27 4.08
CA GLU A 168 -0.20 -2.60 4.21
C GLU A 168 -0.87 -3.04 2.89
N LYS A 169 -1.52 -2.12 2.19
CA LYS A 169 -2.15 -2.42 0.91
C LYS A 169 -1.13 -2.73 -0.18
N ARG A 170 -0.05 -1.95 -0.26
CA ARG A 170 1.06 -2.19 -1.20
C ARG A 170 1.68 -3.57 -0.97
N TYR A 171 1.93 -3.91 0.29
CA TYR A 171 2.50 -5.21 0.66
C TYR A 171 1.60 -6.38 0.24
N LYS A 172 0.30 -6.29 0.50
CA LYS A 172 -0.67 -7.31 0.04
C LYS A 172 -0.74 -7.40 -1.47
N GLU A 173 -0.72 -6.27 -2.16
CA GLU A 173 -0.73 -6.23 -3.62
C GLU A 173 0.52 -6.91 -4.20
N LEU A 174 1.69 -6.68 -3.62
CA LEU A 174 2.93 -7.33 -4.02
C LEU A 174 2.90 -8.84 -3.78
N GLN A 175 2.40 -9.30 -2.62
CA GLN A 175 2.28 -10.73 -2.31
C GLN A 175 1.30 -11.48 -3.22
N GLN A 176 0.29 -10.80 -3.75
CA GLN A 176 -0.73 -11.37 -4.61
C GLN A 176 -0.46 -11.14 -6.09
N PHE A 177 0.64 -10.45 -6.42
CA PHE A 177 0.95 -10.14 -7.79
C PHE A 177 1.65 -11.32 -8.46
N GLU A 178 1.03 -11.80 -9.54
CA GLU A 178 1.60 -12.80 -10.42
C GLU A 178 1.94 -12.16 -11.76
N PHE A 179 3.12 -12.49 -12.28
CA PHE A 179 3.52 -12.07 -13.60
C PHE A 179 2.84 -12.92 -14.67
N ASN A 180 2.34 -12.24 -15.69
CA ASN A 180 1.91 -12.86 -16.93
C ASN A 180 2.94 -12.52 -18.02
N PRO A 181 3.34 -13.50 -18.86
CA PRO A 181 4.17 -13.21 -20.00
C PRO A 181 3.51 -12.24 -20.99
N VAL A 182 4.32 -11.41 -21.65
CA VAL A 182 3.87 -10.63 -22.81
C VAL A 182 4.25 -11.42 -24.05
N TYR A 183 3.26 -11.79 -24.85
CA TYR A 183 3.44 -12.56 -26.08
C TYR A 183 3.57 -11.68 -27.32
N PHE A 184 4.29 -12.19 -28.32
CA PHE A 184 4.58 -11.49 -29.57
C PHE A 184 4.20 -12.31 -30.78
N GLY A 185 3.87 -11.63 -31.87
CA GLY A 185 3.70 -12.24 -33.17
C GLY A 185 5.01 -12.81 -33.76
N TYR A 186 4.89 -13.54 -34.83
CA TYR A 186 6.04 -14.06 -35.56
C TYR A 186 6.91 -12.92 -36.10
N ASN A 187 8.20 -12.96 -35.78
CA ASN A 187 9.16 -11.90 -36.13
C ASN A 187 8.78 -10.48 -35.65
N GLU A 188 7.89 -10.38 -34.64
CA GLU A 188 7.45 -9.11 -34.07
C GLU A 188 8.13 -8.86 -32.72
N PHE A 189 8.34 -7.57 -32.42
CA PHE A 189 8.84 -7.08 -31.13
C PHE A 189 8.01 -5.91 -30.57
N THR A 190 7.01 -5.45 -31.32
CA THR A 190 6.08 -4.41 -30.84
C THR A 190 5.08 -5.01 -29.86
N VAL A 191 4.86 -4.35 -28.74
CA VAL A 191 3.91 -4.79 -27.72
C VAL A 191 2.48 -4.46 -28.15
N ASP A 192 1.60 -5.45 -28.12
CA ASP A 192 0.19 -5.24 -28.41
C ASP A 192 -0.48 -4.36 -27.35
N SER A 193 -1.41 -3.53 -27.78
CA SER A 193 -2.11 -2.57 -26.93
C SER A 193 -2.92 -3.21 -25.79
N SER A 194 -3.33 -4.47 -25.91
CA SER A 194 -4.01 -5.24 -24.86
C SER A 194 -3.19 -5.40 -23.59
N TYR A 195 -1.85 -5.30 -23.67
CA TYR A 195 -0.96 -5.35 -22.52
C TYR A 195 -0.79 -4.00 -21.78
N THR A 196 -1.36 -2.92 -22.30
CA THR A 196 -1.17 -1.57 -21.75
C THR A 196 -1.52 -1.49 -20.26
N ASP A 197 -2.68 -1.98 -19.87
CA ASP A 197 -3.12 -1.89 -18.48
C ASP A 197 -2.35 -2.84 -17.55
N TYR A 198 -1.95 -4.01 -18.05
CA TYR A 198 -1.07 -4.91 -17.33
C TYR A 198 0.29 -4.27 -17.04
N LEU A 199 0.94 -3.67 -18.04
CA LEU A 199 2.23 -2.99 -17.88
C LEU A 199 2.13 -1.75 -16.97
N LYS A 200 1.02 -1.00 -17.02
CA LYS A 200 0.74 0.07 -16.04
C LYS A 200 0.64 -0.47 -14.61
N ARG A 201 0.04 -1.64 -14.42
CA ARG A 201 -0.03 -2.30 -13.11
C ARG A 201 1.35 -2.71 -12.60
N VAL A 202 2.22 -3.27 -13.46
CA VAL A 202 3.62 -3.54 -13.15
C VAL A 202 4.34 -2.26 -12.72
N CYS A 203 4.20 -1.17 -13.48
CA CYS A 203 4.78 0.13 -13.14
C CYS A 203 4.30 0.66 -11.80
N ARG A 204 3.01 0.52 -11.48
CA ARG A 204 2.44 0.96 -10.19
C ARG A 204 3.10 0.23 -9.02
N ILE A 205 3.29 -1.09 -9.12
CA ILE A 205 3.96 -1.88 -8.09
C ILE A 205 5.41 -1.44 -7.93
N LEU A 206 6.14 -1.29 -9.01
CA LEU A 206 7.52 -0.80 -8.97
C LEU A 206 7.63 0.59 -8.32
N LYS A 207 6.71 1.52 -8.64
CA LYS A 207 6.69 2.86 -8.05
C LYS A 207 6.38 2.84 -6.55
N SER A 208 5.51 1.93 -6.14
CA SER A 208 5.09 1.82 -4.74
C SER A 208 6.10 1.13 -3.82
N HIS A 209 7.16 0.51 -4.38
CA HIS A 209 8.23 -0.16 -3.65
C HIS A 209 9.58 0.33 -4.19
N SER A 210 10.22 1.24 -3.49
CA SER A 210 11.44 1.94 -3.96
C SER A 210 12.65 1.04 -4.13
N ASP A 211 12.72 -0.05 -3.40
CA ASP A 211 13.79 -1.05 -3.37
C ASP A 211 13.60 -2.18 -4.39
N LEU A 212 12.38 -2.32 -4.93
CA LEU A 212 12.05 -3.38 -5.87
C LEU A 212 12.64 -3.11 -7.25
N ARG A 213 13.32 -4.09 -7.82
CA ARG A 213 13.85 -4.10 -9.18
C ARG A 213 13.12 -5.16 -10.01
N ILE A 214 13.19 -5.05 -11.33
CA ILE A 214 12.57 -5.99 -12.25
C ILE A 214 13.59 -6.51 -13.26
N LYS A 215 13.59 -7.82 -13.47
CA LYS A 215 14.24 -8.48 -14.58
C LYS A 215 13.24 -8.67 -15.72
N ILE A 216 13.62 -8.35 -16.95
CA ILE A 216 12.84 -8.41 -18.18
C ILE A 216 13.55 -9.40 -19.09
N ILE A 217 12.93 -10.55 -19.40
CA ILE A 217 13.58 -11.70 -20.02
C ILE A 217 12.92 -11.96 -21.37
N GLY A 218 13.64 -11.63 -22.45
CA GLY A 218 13.18 -11.85 -23.83
C GLY A 218 13.47 -13.27 -24.33
N ASN A 219 12.48 -13.86 -25.01
CA ASN A 219 12.58 -15.21 -25.60
C ASN A 219 12.00 -15.22 -27.02
N THR A 220 12.43 -16.21 -27.82
CA THR A 220 11.88 -16.49 -29.17
C THR A 220 11.39 -17.94 -29.27
N ASP A 221 10.71 -18.27 -30.34
CA ASP A 221 10.60 -19.64 -30.81
C ASP A 221 11.92 -20.10 -31.48
N GLY A 222 11.95 -21.36 -31.94
CA GLY A 222 13.14 -21.95 -32.56
C GLY A 222 13.27 -21.69 -34.08
N ASP A 223 12.48 -20.80 -34.67
CA ASP A 223 12.57 -20.48 -36.10
C ASP A 223 13.67 -19.43 -36.36
N GLY A 224 14.58 -19.71 -37.26
CA GLY A 224 15.67 -18.82 -37.63
C GLY A 224 17.03 -19.25 -37.15
N SER A 225 18.02 -18.36 -37.23
CA SER A 225 19.36 -18.63 -36.67
C SER A 225 19.45 -18.17 -35.24
N GLU A 226 20.33 -18.80 -34.45
CA GLU A 226 20.60 -18.43 -33.06
C GLU A 226 20.92 -16.93 -32.91
N ALA A 227 21.78 -16.39 -33.79
CA ALA A 227 22.15 -14.97 -33.78
C ALA A 227 20.94 -14.05 -34.06
N PHE A 228 20.06 -14.44 -34.94
CA PHE A 228 18.81 -13.71 -35.23
C PHE A 228 17.88 -13.75 -34.02
N ASN A 229 17.69 -14.93 -33.42
CA ASN A 229 16.82 -15.11 -32.27
C ASN A 229 17.32 -14.37 -31.03
N LEU A 230 18.64 -14.33 -30.81
CA LEU A 230 19.25 -13.54 -29.74
C LEU A 230 18.94 -12.04 -29.92
N GLU A 231 19.12 -11.50 -31.13
CA GLU A 231 18.83 -10.09 -31.42
C GLU A 231 17.32 -9.77 -31.31
N LEU A 232 16.46 -10.69 -31.75
CA LEU A 232 15.00 -10.53 -31.65
C LEU A 232 14.53 -10.55 -30.21
N SER A 233 15.06 -11.46 -29.37
CA SER A 233 14.76 -11.50 -27.94
C SER A 233 15.19 -10.23 -27.23
N LYS A 234 16.35 -9.66 -27.60
CA LYS A 234 16.83 -8.36 -27.11
C LYS A 234 15.90 -7.21 -27.51
N LYS A 235 15.44 -7.17 -28.76
CA LYS A 235 14.47 -6.15 -29.19
C LYS A 235 13.17 -6.21 -28.39
N ARG A 236 12.66 -7.42 -28.08
CA ARG A 236 11.46 -7.62 -27.26
C ARG A 236 11.64 -7.13 -25.83
N SER A 237 12.73 -7.51 -25.16
CA SER A 237 13.01 -7.03 -23.79
C SER A 237 13.19 -5.52 -23.75
N ASN A 238 13.91 -4.94 -24.73
CA ASN A 238 14.11 -3.50 -24.82
C ASN A 238 12.80 -2.72 -25.07
N GLU A 239 11.88 -3.22 -25.87
CA GLU A 239 10.56 -2.59 -26.08
C GLU A 239 9.77 -2.48 -24.78
N ILE A 240 9.73 -3.56 -24.00
CA ILE A 240 9.12 -3.54 -22.66
C ILE A 240 9.83 -2.50 -21.76
N LYS A 241 11.16 -2.50 -21.73
CA LYS A 241 11.94 -1.53 -20.95
C LYS A 241 11.60 -0.09 -21.31
N LEU A 242 11.49 0.23 -22.59
CA LEU A 242 11.11 1.56 -23.06
C LEU A 242 9.71 1.97 -22.60
N ILE A 243 8.76 1.02 -22.60
CA ILE A 243 7.41 1.25 -22.06
C ILE A 243 7.48 1.55 -20.56
N LEU A 244 8.25 0.81 -19.78
CA LEU A 244 8.42 1.06 -18.34
C LEU A 244 9.09 2.42 -18.07
N ILE A 245 10.11 2.81 -18.86
CA ILE A 245 10.76 4.14 -18.77
C ILE A 245 9.74 5.26 -19.06
N LYS A 246 8.97 5.13 -20.14
CA LYS A 246 7.91 6.08 -20.50
C LYS A 246 6.87 6.25 -19.36
N ASN A 247 6.65 5.18 -18.60
CA ASN A 247 5.80 5.20 -17.41
C ASN A 247 6.55 5.61 -16.13
N GLY A 248 7.77 6.14 -16.20
CA GLY A 248 8.51 6.74 -15.08
C GLY A 248 9.26 5.76 -14.21
N ILE A 249 9.59 4.56 -14.68
CA ILE A 249 10.51 3.64 -13.99
C ILE A 249 11.94 3.98 -14.38
N ARG A 250 12.82 4.14 -13.40
CA ARG A 250 14.25 4.45 -13.62
C ARG A 250 14.98 3.25 -14.20
N THR A 251 15.94 3.50 -15.07
CA THR A 251 16.72 2.45 -15.75
C THR A 251 17.53 1.57 -14.81
N ASP A 252 18.04 2.12 -13.72
CA ASP A 252 18.80 1.39 -12.69
C ASP A 252 17.97 0.36 -11.90
N ARG A 253 16.65 0.39 -12.08
CA ARG A 253 15.70 -0.56 -11.48
C ARG A 253 15.33 -1.71 -12.42
N MET A 254 15.92 -1.78 -13.61
CA MET A 254 15.61 -2.77 -14.63
C MET A 254 16.88 -3.53 -15.06
N ILE A 255 16.77 -4.84 -15.14
CA ILE A 255 17.79 -5.73 -15.71
C ILE A 255 17.17 -6.41 -16.93
N GLU A 256 17.85 -6.32 -18.06
CA GLU A 256 17.47 -7.04 -19.28
C GLU A 256 18.25 -8.33 -19.39
N GLU A 257 17.55 -9.38 -19.76
CA GLU A 257 18.07 -10.68 -20.12
C GLU A 257 17.41 -11.12 -21.45
N TYR A 258 18.17 -11.72 -22.32
CA TYR A 258 17.68 -12.16 -23.62
C TYR A 258 18.29 -13.50 -23.97
N ASN A 259 17.45 -14.48 -24.21
CA ASN A 259 17.82 -15.89 -24.31
C ASN A 259 17.74 -16.45 -25.73
N GLY A 260 17.24 -15.66 -26.70
CA GLY A 260 16.90 -16.23 -28.00
C GLY A 260 15.92 -17.39 -27.83
N GLU A 261 16.24 -18.53 -28.41
CA GLU A 261 15.42 -19.75 -28.40
C GLU A 261 15.79 -20.75 -27.27
N LEU A 262 16.77 -20.40 -26.40
CA LEU A 262 17.38 -21.36 -25.48
C LEU A 262 16.47 -21.80 -24.31
N HIS A 263 15.39 -21.07 -24.03
CA HIS A 263 14.49 -21.34 -22.91
C HIS A 263 13.04 -21.50 -23.34
N PRO A 264 12.70 -22.54 -24.16
CA PRO A 264 11.34 -22.80 -24.57
C PRO A 264 10.49 -23.25 -23.36
N ILE A 265 9.25 -22.81 -23.29
CA ILE A 265 8.26 -23.29 -22.31
C ILE A 265 7.30 -24.30 -22.91
N ASP A 266 7.30 -24.44 -24.24
CA ASP A 266 6.50 -25.42 -24.97
C ASP A 266 7.28 -25.89 -26.22
N SER A 267 6.79 -26.95 -26.91
CA SER A 267 7.45 -27.50 -28.08
C SER A 267 7.55 -26.50 -29.23
N ASN A 268 8.71 -26.42 -29.87
CA ASN A 268 8.89 -25.69 -31.11
C ASN A 268 8.41 -26.46 -32.36
N ASP A 269 7.89 -27.69 -32.21
CA ASP A 269 7.36 -28.49 -33.33
C ASP A 269 5.91 -28.12 -33.69
N THR A 270 5.24 -27.36 -32.81
CA THR A 270 3.85 -26.95 -33.00
C THR A 270 3.72 -25.42 -33.08
N ASP A 271 2.77 -24.94 -33.87
CA ASP A 271 2.49 -23.50 -33.97
C ASP A 271 2.05 -22.91 -32.63
N GLU A 272 1.29 -23.67 -31.86
CA GLU A 272 0.84 -23.26 -30.51
C GLU A 272 2.04 -23.14 -29.55
N GLY A 273 2.96 -24.08 -29.56
CA GLY A 273 4.15 -24.03 -28.70
C GLY A 273 5.08 -22.90 -29.11
N LYS A 274 5.31 -22.69 -30.41
CA LYS A 274 6.06 -21.54 -30.93
C LYS A 274 5.42 -20.22 -30.47
N ARG A 275 4.09 -20.10 -30.54
CA ARG A 275 3.37 -18.92 -30.06
C ARG A 275 3.63 -18.63 -28.58
N LYS A 276 3.68 -19.66 -27.74
CA LYS A 276 4.02 -19.53 -26.30
C LYS A 276 5.49 -19.18 -26.06
N ASN A 277 6.38 -19.63 -26.93
CA ASN A 277 7.82 -19.36 -26.81
C ASN A 277 8.17 -17.92 -27.18
N ARG A 278 7.42 -17.27 -28.07
CA ARG A 278 7.58 -15.85 -28.43
C ARG A 278 7.06 -14.94 -27.32
N ARG A 279 7.84 -14.75 -26.26
CA ARG A 279 7.39 -14.03 -25.06
C ARG A 279 8.48 -13.20 -24.40
N VAL A 280 8.03 -12.30 -23.53
CA VAL A 280 8.87 -11.67 -22.49
C VAL A 280 8.32 -12.07 -21.13
N ASP A 281 9.19 -12.64 -20.31
CA ASP A 281 8.92 -12.97 -18.92
C ASP A 281 9.43 -11.88 -17.99
N PHE A 282 8.94 -11.88 -16.73
CA PHE A 282 9.30 -10.92 -15.71
C PHE A 282 9.62 -11.60 -14.38
N GLN A 283 10.50 -10.97 -13.60
CA GLN A 283 10.80 -11.38 -12.24
C GLN A 283 11.10 -10.15 -11.40
N PHE A 284 10.53 -10.04 -10.19
CA PHE A 284 11.02 -9.09 -9.19
C PHE A 284 12.32 -9.59 -8.53
N ILE A 285 13.23 -8.66 -8.26
CA ILE A 285 14.55 -8.92 -7.63
C ILE A 285 14.89 -7.82 -6.64
#